data_6cd1749c35dd8d914a548a3835bd76f8
#
_entry.id   6cd1749c35dd8d914a548a3835bd76f8
#
_cell.length_a   1.000
_cell.length_b   1.000
_cell.length_c   1.000
_cell.angle_alpha   90.00
_cell.angle_beta   90.00
_cell.angle_gamma   90.00
#
_symmetry.space_group_name_H-M   'P 1'
#
loop_
_entity.id
_entity.type
_entity.pdbx_description
1 polymer ?
#
loop_
_entity_poly.entity_id
_entity_poly.type
_entity_poly.pdbx_seq_one_letter_code
_entity_poly.pdbx_strand_id
1 'polypeptide(L)'
;MDRRKFIKIGTGAVAVGAMSGSVVLRAAEISAENKASDDLTAGYSAASDSASEYSTARYSSEIGEAGKKDLLVRFLGTGAADWNGMDERGELRRLSSVLLDNRILIDFTPSDADMLPPGFKKPEAVFYTHSHSDHYNARAAIETLHANVVYVGDTWVERAKADLAAAASGLGKSTPEVIGLAIGQRTQCGDLTITALPGNHATKDDNEQTLIYLIEKGSVRVLYATDTGGIPVRAARIVGIDAHIADGKPITGLIMEATMGIDHDEDFRIFTHSSVGTVLRTAHVLLDTGRLKAPQGQPVYLTHMARTLHGTQAQLDANLPQPLRAAYDGLEVIFRG
;
A
#
# COMPACT_ATOMS: atom_id res chain seq x y z
N MET A 1 41.71 -16.99 32.68
CA MET A 1 42.08 -15.95 31.69
C MET A 1 41.04 -14.86 31.74
N ASP A 2 41.40 -13.78 32.38
CA ASP A 2 40.52 -12.65 32.72
C ASP A 2 40.58 -11.63 31.58
N ARG A 3 39.41 -11.19 31.09
CA ARG A 3 39.30 -10.13 30.09
C ARG A 3 38.26 -9.10 30.53
N ARG A 4 38.64 -8.26 31.49
CA ARG A 4 37.99 -6.99 31.72
C ARG A 4 38.97 -5.87 31.39
N LYS A 5 38.78 -5.17 30.29
CA LYS A 5 39.41 -3.89 30.01
C LYS A 5 38.30 -2.82 30.05
N PHE A 6 38.34 -2.01 31.09
CA PHE A 6 37.59 -0.78 31.23
C PHE A 6 38.20 0.33 30.38
N ILE A 7 37.37 0.99 29.56
CA ILE A 7 37.74 2.24 28.90
C ILE A 7 37.30 3.38 29.81
N LYS A 8 38.26 4.18 30.28
CA LYS A 8 38.05 5.46 30.95
C LYS A 8 37.65 6.51 29.92
N ILE A 9 36.48 7.15 30.09
CA ILE A 9 36.08 8.32 29.32
C ILE A 9 36.54 9.54 30.12
N GLY A 10 37.42 10.33 29.52
CA GLY A 10 37.88 11.60 30.07
C GLY A 10 36.84 12.71 29.92
N THR A 11 36.58 13.41 31.01
CA THR A 11 35.79 14.63 31.05
C THR A 11 36.58 15.78 30.43
N GLY A 12 36.20 16.20 29.24
CA GLY A 12 36.62 17.44 28.59
C GLY A 12 35.48 18.44 28.53
N ALA A 13 35.60 19.53 29.26
CA ALA A 13 34.66 20.66 29.19
C ALA A 13 34.75 21.31 27.84
N VAL A 14 33.64 21.45 27.10
CA VAL A 14 33.54 22.25 25.89
C VAL A 14 32.62 23.43 26.13
N ALA A 15 33.14 24.60 25.82
CA ALA A 15 32.48 25.89 25.94
C ALA A 15 31.24 26.01 25.10
N VAL A 16 30.19 26.59 25.67
CA VAL A 16 28.96 26.98 25.00
C VAL A 16 29.24 28.19 24.09
N GLY A 17 29.31 27.97 22.79
CA GLY A 17 29.25 29.03 21.78
C GLY A 17 27.84 29.13 21.23
N ALA A 18 27.19 30.26 21.39
CA ALA A 18 25.87 30.56 20.85
C ALA A 18 25.90 30.59 19.34
N MET A 19 25.12 29.70 18.70
CA MET A 19 24.67 29.85 17.32
C MET A 19 23.13 29.76 17.29
N SER A 20 22.51 30.90 17.45
CA SER A 20 21.13 31.17 17.12
C SER A 20 21.05 31.44 15.61
N GLY A 21 20.26 30.71 14.84
CA GLY A 21 19.91 31.19 13.52
C GLY A 21 19.43 30.22 12.45
N SER A 22 19.51 28.90 12.65
CA SER A 22 19.24 27.99 11.52
C SER A 22 18.19 26.91 11.75
N VAL A 23 17.56 26.81 12.91
CA VAL A 23 16.59 25.75 13.22
C VAL A 23 15.14 26.20 12.99
N VAL A 24 14.87 27.52 12.96
CA VAL A 24 13.50 28.04 12.85
C VAL A 24 12.97 28.06 11.40
N LEU A 25 13.83 28.05 10.39
CA LEU A 25 13.40 28.10 8.98
C LEU A 25 12.96 26.75 8.41
N ARG A 26 13.42 25.62 8.94
CA ARG A 26 12.98 24.30 8.48
C ARG A 26 11.61 23.85 8.97
N ALA A 27 11.18 24.37 10.13
CA ALA A 27 9.83 24.06 10.64
C ALA A 27 8.71 24.77 9.89
N ALA A 28 9.01 25.88 9.20
CA ALA A 28 8.03 26.63 8.42
C ALA A 28 7.77 26.02 7.03
N GLU A 29 8.75 25.34 6.43
CA GLU A 29 8.57 24.65 5.13
C GLU A 29 7.73 23.38 5.27
N ILE A 30 7.88 22.61 6.36
CA ILE A 30 7.06 21.42 6.64
C ILE A 30 5.59 21.81 6.91
N SER A 31 5.34 23.01 7.41
CA SER A 31 3.97 23.51 7.65
C SER A 31 3.27 24.00 6.38
N ALA A 32 4.01 24.34 5.33
CA ALA A 32 3.42 24.80 4.06
C ALA A 32 2.98 23.63 3.15
N GLU A 33 3.69 22.51 3.17
CA GLU A 33 3.30 21.31 2.41
C GLU A 33 2.04 20.63 2.98
N ASN A 34 1.82 20.72 4.31
CA ASN A 34 0.62 20.16 4.95
C ASN A 34 -0.65 21.01 4.77
N LYS A 35 -0.55 22.25 4.28
CA LYS A 35 -1.74 23.10 3.99
C LYS A 35 -2.30 22.92 2.58
N ALA A 36 -1.50 22.37 1.66
CA ALA A 36 -1.91 22.14 0.28
C ALA A 36 -2.82 20.92 0.11
N SER A 37 -2.83 19.97 1.08
CA SER A 37 -3.67 18.77 0.99
C SER A 37 -5.12 18.96 1.44
N ASP A 38 -5.42 19.98 2.23
CA ASP A 38 -6.78 20.23 2.73
C ASP A 38 -7.66 21.06 1.79
N ASP A 39 -7.09 21.67 0.74
CA ASP A 39 -7.81 22.57 -0.19
C ASP A 39 -8.17 21.91 -1.56
N LEU A 40 -7.86 20.62 -1.77
CA LEU A 40 -8.08 19.92 -3.05
C LEU A 40 -9.46 19.27 -3.21
N THR A 41 -10.43 19.55 -2.31
CA THR A 41 -11.78 18.97 -2.39
C THR A 41 -12.80 19.81 -3.15
N ALA A 42 -12.42 20.97 -3.68
CA ALA A 42 -13.32 21.84 -4.42
C ALA A 42 -12.87 22.03 -5.87
N GLY A 43 -13.38 21.21 -6.78
CA GLY A 43 -13.23 21.50 -8.20
C GLY A 43 -13.07 20.31 -9.15
N TYR A 44 -13.89 19.29 -9.06
CA TYR A 44 -14.02 18.31 -10.15
C TYR A 44 -15.32 18.55 -10.92
N SER A 45 -15.23 19.28 -12.02
CA SER A 45 -16.22 19.24 -13.09
C SER A 45 -15.58 18.62 -14.33
N ALA A 46 -16.08 17.48 -14.68
CA ALA A 46 -16.11 16.79 -15.98
C ALA A 46 -15.15 17.31 -17.07
N ALA A 47 -14.04 16.60 -17.26
CA ALA A 47 -13.42 16.43 -18.57
C ALA A 47 -13.44 14.92 -18.87
N SER A 48 -14.57 14.48 -19.41
CA SER A 48 -14.77 13.10 -19.87
C SER A 48 -14.40 13.00 -21.35
N ASP A 49 -14.02 11.81 -21.76
CA ASP A 49 -14.15 11.15 -23.05
C ASP A 49 -12.92 10.90 -23.93
N SER A 50 -11.69 11.27 -23.58
CA SER A 50 -10.56 10.85 -24.45
C SER A 50 -9.46 10.00 -23.77
N ALA A 51 -9.48 9.85 -22.46
CA ALA A 51 -8.45 9.09 -21.73
C ALA A 51 -8.75 7.58 -21.60
N SER A 52 -10.01 7.14 -21.80
CA SER A 52 -10.40 5.74 -21.58
C SER A 52 -9.97 4.79 -22.72
N GLU A 53 -9.71 5.29 -23.92
CA GLU A 53 -9.33 4.44 -25.06
C GLU A 53 -7.85 4.06 -25.10
N TYR A 54 -6.97 4.78 -24.43
CA TYR A 54 -5.52 4.53 -24.52
C TYR A 54 -5.01 3.43 -23.59
N SER A 55 -5.71 3.12 -22.50
CA SER A 55 -5.23 2.18 -21.46
C SER A 55 -5.78 0.76 -21.59
N THR A 56 -7.02 0.59 -22.01
CA THR A 56 -7.70 -0.73 -21.94
C THR A 56 -7.41 -1.68 -23.09
N ALA A 57 -6.95 -1.19 -24.24
CA ALA A 57 -6.84 -2.00 -25.46
C ALA A 57 -5.55 -2.84 -25.59
N ARG A 58 -4.51 -2.58 -24.79
CA ARG A 58 -3.19 -3.23 -24.98
C ARG A 58 -2.93 -4.48 -24.15
N TYR A 59 -3.66 -4.74 -23.06
CA TYR A 59 -3.26 -5.78 -22.09
C TYR A 59 -4.34 -6.79 -21.68
N SER A 60 -5.55 -6.71 -22.20
CA SER A 60 -6.64 -7.63 -21.83
C SER A 60 -6.55 -9.03 -22.45
N SER A 61 -5.59 -9.32 -23.30
CA SER A 61 -5.54 -10.56 -24.09
C SER A 61 -4.68 -11.69 -23.51
N GLU A 62 -3.95 -11.48 -22.42
CA GLU A 62 -3.02 -12.48 -21.85
C GLU A 62 -3.50 -13.18 -20.58
N ILE A 63 -4.61 -12.75 -19.99
CA ILE A 63 -5.11 -13.34 -18.75
C ILE A 63 -6.15 -14.42 -19.09
N GLY A 64 -5.77 -15.70 -19.00
CA GLY A 64 -6.73 -16.80 -19.01
C GLY A 64 -7.73 -16.68 -17.86
N GLU A 65 -8.88 -17.36 -17.94
CA GLU A 65 -9.86 -17.38 -16.85
C GLU A 65 -9.23 -17.85 -15.54
N ALA A 66 -9.50 -17.14 -14.44
CA ALA A 66 -9.08 -17.53 -13.11
C ALA A 66 -9.82 -18.81 -12.70
N GLY A 67 -9.08 -19.83 -12.29
CA GLY A 67 -9.65 -21.05 -11.69
C GLY A 67 -10.24 -20.77 -10.30
N LYS A 68 -11.11 -21.65 -9.79
CA LYS A 68 -11.73 -21.50 -8.46
C LYS A 68 -10.72 -21.37 -7.31
N LYS A 69 -9.49 -21.84 -7.51
CA LYS A 69 -8.42 -21.81 -6.51
C LYS A 69 -7.43 -20.65 -6.72
N ASP A 70 -7.54 -19.93 -7.84
CA ASP A 70 -6.68 -18.81 -8.15
C ASP A 70 -7.22 -17.53 -7.49
N LEU A 71 -6.34 -16.58 -7.20
CA LEU A 71 -6.69 -15.27 -6.68
C LEU A 71 -6.56 -14.24 -7.82
N LEU A 72 -7.66 -13.61 -8.18
CA LEU A 72 -7.66 -12.46 -9.08
C LEU A 72 -7.42 -11.18 -8.26
N VAL A 73 -6.43 -10.41 -8.64
CA VAL A 73 -6.14 -9.07 -8.12
C VAL A 73 -6.26 -8.06 -9.24
N ARG A 74 -7.15 -7.09 -9.10
CA ARG A 74 -7.24 -5.92 -9.99
C ARG A 74 -6.68 -4.71 -9.26
N PHE A 75 -5.71 -4.04 -9.85
CA PHE A 75 -5.20 -2.75 -9.37
C PHE A 75 -6.16 -1.64 -9.82
N LEU A 76 -6.87 -1.01 -8.89
CA LEU A 76 -7.73 0.13 -9.21
C LEU A 76 -6.90 1.39 -9.32
N GLY A 77 -5.90 1.55 -8.47
CA GLY A 77 -4.93 2.61 -8.49
C GLY A 77 -3.56 2.15 -8.03
N THR A 78 -2.51 2.83 -8.48
CA THR A 78 -1.12 2.44 -8.27
C THR A 78 -0.21 3.61 -7.91
N GLY A 79 -0.75 4.81 -7.78
CA GLY A 79 -0.04 6.02 -7.37
C GLY A 79 0.04 6.18 -5.86
N ALA A 80 1.09 6.86 -5.41
CA ALA A 80 1.21 7.39 -4.06
C ALA A 80 0.40 8.71 -3.92
N ALA A 81 0.40 9.31 -2.73
CA ALA A 81 -0.37 10.52 -2.42
C ALA A 81 -0.16 11.67 -3.41
N ASP A 82 1.03 11.81 -3.99
CA ASP A 82 1.38 12.84 -4.97
C ASP A 82 1.03 12.48 -6.43
N TRP A 83 0.48 11.30 -6.68
CA TRP A 83 0.09 10.86 -8.03
C TRP A 83 -1.39 10.46 -8.10
N ASN A 84 -2.22 11.46 -8.05
CA ASN A 84 -3.66 11.31 -8.21
C ASN A 84 -4.13 12.10 -9.44
N GLY A 85 -4.23 11.41 -10.58
CA GLY A 85 -4.60 12.02 -11.85
C GLY A 85 -3.48 12.01 -12.88
N MET A 86 -3.70 12.76 -13.96
CA MET A 86 -2.74 12.86 -15.05
C MET A 86 -1.59 13.80 -14.68
N ASP A 87 -0.37 13.36 -14.95
CA ASP A 87 0.81 14.19 -14.79
C ASP A 87 1.16 14.97 -16.08
N GLU A 88 2.21 15.77 -16.01
CA GLU A 88 2.72 16.58 -17.13
C GLU A 88 3.28 15.76 -18.30
N ARG A 89 3.51 14.46 -18.10
CA ARG A 89 4.00 13.52 -19.12
C ARG A 89 2.86 12.76 -19.79
N GLY A 90 1.61 12.98 -19.34
CA GLY A 90 0.43 12.26 -19.81
C GLY A 90 0.25 10.89 -19.17
N GLU A 91 0.95 10.59 -18.07
CA GLU A 91 0.76 9.37 -17.28
C GLU A 91 -0.37 9.57 -16.28
N LEU A 92 -1.33 8.66 -16.30
CA LEU A 92 -2.46 8.67 -15.37
C LEU A 92 -2.28 7.58 -14.32
N ARG A 93 -2.32 7.97 -13.05
CA ARG A 93 -2.46 7.05 -11.94
C ARG A 93 -3.50 7.54 -10.95
N ARG A 94 -4.17 6.61 -10.31
CA ARG A 94 -5.07 6.81 -9.18
C ARG A 94 -4.38 6.37 -7.91
N LEU A 95 -4.94 6.74 -6.78
CA LEU A 95 -4.40 6.39 -5.46
C LEU A 95 -4.43 4.87 -5.26
N SER A 96 -3.47 4.34 -4.51
CA SER A 96 -3.25 2.89 -4.40
C SER A 96 -4.45 2.14 -3.80
N SER A 97 -5.02 1.24 -4.59
CA SER A 97 -6.16 0.41 -4.20
C SER A 97 -6.17 -0.89 -5.01
N VAL A 98 -6.63 -1.97 -4.42
CA VAL A 98 -6.81 -3.25 -5.12
C VAL A 98 -8.17 -3.87 -4.82
N LEU A 99 -8.72 -4.55 -5.83
CA LEU A 99 -9.94 -5.34 -5.74
C LEU A 99 -9.60 -6.82 -5.92
N LEU A 100 -9.94 -7.62 -4.90
CA LEU A 100 -9.69 -9.06 -4.85
C LEU A 100 -10.95 -9.82 -5.28
N ASP A 101 -10.81 -10.74 -6.24
CA ASP A 101 -11.90 -11.59 -6.76
C ASP A 101 -13.18 -10.82 -7.11
N ASN A 102 -13.08 -9.56 -7.49
CA ASN A 102 -14.18 -8.65 -7.75
C ASN A 102 -15.17 -8.47 -6.58
N ARG A 103 -14.74 -8.62 -5.32
CA ARG A 103 -15.63 -8.58 -4.15
C ARG A 103 -15.05 -8.02 -2.87
N ILE A 104 -13.72 -8.02 -2.67
CA ILE A 104 -13.06 -7.48 -1.48
C ILE A 104 -12.13 -6.36 -1.90
N LEU A 105 -12.24 -5.20 -1.26
CA LEU A 105 -11.35 -4.06 -1.50
C LEU A 105 -10.30 -3.95 -0.40
N ILE A 106 -9.08 -3.59 -0.79
CA ILE A 106 -8.06 -3.06 0.12
C ILE A 106 -7.76 -1.64 -0.32
N ASP A 107 -8.02 -0.71 0.59
CA ASP A 107 -8.03 0.74 0.39
C ASP A 107 -9.01 1.19 -0.70
N PHE A 108 -9.52 2.41 -0.59
CA PHE A 108 -10.39 2.98 -1.61
C PHE A 108 -10.61 4.47 -1.36
N THR A 109 -10.48 5.22 -2.43
CA THR A 109 -10.74 6.65 -2.46
C THR A 109 -11.70 7.00 -3.62
N PRO A 110 -12.23 8.21 -3.69
CA PRO A 110 -13.05 8.62 -4.83
C PRO A 110 -12.35 8.50 -6.18
N SER A 111 -11.01 8.58 -6.22
CA SER A 111 -10.23 8.49 -7.46
C SER A 111 -10.34 7.13 -8.15
N ASP A 112 -10.69 6.08 -7.39
CA ASP A 112 -10.68 4.69 -7.88
C ASP A 112 -12.04 4.25 -8.44
N ALA A 113 -13.05 5.12 -8.33
CA ALA A 113 -14.44 4.75 -8.58
C ALA A 113 -14.70 4.31 -10.04
N ASP A 114 -14.06 4.95 -11.00
CA ASP A 114 -14.19 4.64 -12.42
C ASP A 114 -13.41 3.39 -12.86
N MET A 115 -12.56 2.84 -11.97
CA MET A 115 -11.83 1.59 -12.19
C MET A 115 -12.55 0.34 -11.68
N LEU A 116 -13.67 0.52 -10.98
CA LEU A 116 -14.50 -0.60 -10.58
C LEU A 116 -15.05 -1.32 -11.82
N PRO A 117 -15.10 -2.65 -11.83
CA PRO A 117 -15.54 -3.39 -13.01
C PRO A 117 -16.99 -3.06 -13.38
N PRO A 118 -17.34 -3.10 -14.69
CA PRO A 118 -18.71 -2.88 -15.12
C PRO A 118 -19.70 -3.77 -14.37
N GLY A 119 -20.75 -3.17 -13.82
CA GLY A 119 -21.76 -3.90 -13.05
C GLY A 119 -21.37 -4.22 -11.60
N PHE A 120 -20.23 -3.74 -11.13
CA PHE A 120 -19.88 -3.80 -9.70
C PHE A 120 -20.94 -3.10 -8.87
N LYS A 121 -21.51 -3.79 -7.88
CA LYS A 121 -22.59 -3.23 -7.06
C LYS A 121 -22.10 -2.72 -5.73
N LYS A 122 -21.44 -3.59 -4.98
CA LYS A 122 -20.82 -3.29 -3.68
C LYS A 122 -19.84 -4.38 -3.30
N PRO A 123 -18.83 -4.06 -2.48
CA PRO A 123 -17.92 -5.07 -1.93
C PRO A 123 -18.62 -5.90 -0.85
N GLU A 124 -18.12 -7.12 -0.64
CA GLU A 124 -18.45 -7.89 0.55
C GLU A 124 -17.82 -7.25 1.79
N ALA A 125 -16.61 -6.74 1.67
CA ALA A 125 -15.89 -6.02 2.71
C ALA A 125 -14.87 -5.05 2.12
N VAL A 126 -14.55 -4.01 2.88
CA VAL A 126 -13.45 -3.08 2.61
C VAL A 126 -12.45 -3.16 3.76
N PHE A 127 -11.18 -3.37 3.44
CA PHE A 127 -10.06 -3.35 4.38
C PHE A 127 -9.24 -2.09 4.15
N TYR A 128 -8.99 -1.33 5.19
CA TYR A 128 -8.12 -0.18 5.11
C TYR A 128 -6.79 -0.45 5.80
N THR A 129 -5.71 -0.07 5.14
CA THR A 129 -4.35 -0.24 5.68
C THR A 129 -4.06 0.75 6.79
N HIS A 130 -4.45 2.00 6.60
CA HIS A 130 -4.27 3.08 7.57
C HIS A 130 -5.16 4.29 7.21
N SER A 131 -5.05 5.35 8.01
CA SER A 131 -5.99 6.48 7.96
C SER A 131 -5.58 7.64 7.07
N HIS A 132 -4.52 7.54 6.27
CA HIS A 132 -4.16 8.60 5.33
C HIS A 132 -5.23 8.77 4.24
N SER A 133 -5.41 9.98 3.77
CA SER A 133 -6.49 10.35 2.84
C SER A 133 -6.32 9.77 1.42
N ASP A 134 -5.14 9.32 1.08
CA ASP A 134 -4.85 8.60 -0.16
C ASP A 134 -5.17 7.10 -0.10
N HIS A 135 -5.56 6.58 1.07
CA HIS A 135 -6.01 5.21 1.30
C HIS A 135 -7.44 5.13 1.84
N TYR A 136 -7.79 6.01 2.76
CA TYR A 136 -9.06 5.99 3.47
C TYR A 136 -9.95 7.19 3.15
N ASN A 137 -11.18 6.92 2.76
CA ASN A 137 -12.20 7.94 2.59
C ASN A 137 -13.56 7.43 3.07
N ALA A 138 -14.01 7.92 4.23
CA ALA A 138 -15.27 7.51 4.85
C ALA A 138 -16.49 7.81 3.97
N ARG A 139 -16.49 8.96 3.25
CA ARG A 139 -17.57 9.31 2.35
C ARG A 139 -17.66 8.36 1.17
N ALA A 140 -16.53 8.02 0.53
CA ALA A 140 -16.48 7.08 -0.58
C ALA A 140 -16.94 5.67 -0.19
N ALA A 141 -16.57 5.21 1.01
CA ALA A 141 -17.03 3.93 1.54
C ALA A 141 -18.57 3.85 1.64
N ILE A 142 -19.24 4.95 1.99
CA ILE A 142 -20.69 5.02 2.14
C ILE A 142 -21.39 5.34 0.80
N GLU A 143 -20.91 6.37 0.08
CA GLU A 143 -21.63 6.94 -1.07
C GLU A 143 -21.39 6.12 -2.33
N THR A 144 -20.16 5.72 -2.58
CA THR A 144 -19.71 5.02 -3.79
C THR A 144 -19.81 3.50 -3.63
N LEU A 145 -19.19 2.97 -2.57
CA LEU A 145 -19.12 1.52 -2.35
C LEU A 145 -20.37 0.94 -1.72
N HIS A 146 -21.18 1.74 -1.02
CA HIS A 146 -22.31 1.23 -0.21
C HIS A 146 -21.84 0.10 0.72
N ALA A 147 -20.66 0.26 1.32
CA ALA A 147 -20.02 -0.76 2.14
C ALA A 147 -20.92 -1.15 3.33
N ASN A 148 -21.05 -2.45 3.56
CA ASN A 148 -21.75 -2.96 4.74
C ASN A 148 -20.78 -3.25 5.90
N VAL A 149 -19.55 -3.66 5.59
CA VAL A 149 -18.51 -4.03 6.55
C VAL A 149 -17.21 -3.36 6.17
N VAL A 150 -16.59 -2.71 7.14
CA VAL A 150 -15.29 -2.03 7.02
C VAL A 150 -14.35 -2.56 8.08
N TYR A 151 -13.18 -3.01 7.67
CA TYR A 151 -12.10 -3.46 8.54
C TYR A 151 -10.99 -2.40 8.58
N VAL A 152 -10.54 -2.08 9.78
CA VAL A 152 -9.44 -1.13 10.03
C VAL A 152 -8.53 -1.66 11.13
N GLY A 153 -7.34 -1.09 11.33
CA GLY A 153 -6.50 -1.43 12.49
C GLY A 153 -7.22 -1.12 13.82
N ASP A 154 -7.07 -2.00 14.80
CA ASP A 154 -7.69 -1.85 16.13
C ASP A 154 -7.25 -0.57 16.85
N THR A 155 -6.07 -0.07 16.51
CA THR A 155 -5.50 1.15 17.10
C THR A 155 -6.22 2.45 16.71
N TRP A 156 -7.00 2.45 15.63
CA TRP A 156 -7.75 3.63 15.16
C TRP A 156 -9.23 3.36 14.85
N VAL A 157 -9.75 2.18 15.24
CA VAL A 157 -11.12 1.74 14.96
C VAL A 157 -12.19 2.72 15.50
N GLU A 158 -11.97 3.34 16.65
CA GLU A 158 -12.94 4.30 17.23
C GLU A 158 -13.03 5.58 16.40
N ARG A 159 -11.90 6.06 15.84
CA ARG A 159 -11.89 7.17 14.88
C ARG A 159 -12.62 6.79 13.60
N ALA A 160 -12.33 5.63 13.03
CA ALA A 160 -13.02 5.16 11.82
C ALA A 160 -14.53 5.03 12.02
N LYS A 161 -15.00 4.55 13.18
CA LYS A 161 -16.44 4.51 13.54
C LYS A 161 -17.04 5.90 13.53
N ALA A 162 -16.36 6.87 14.15
CA ALA A 162 -16.85 8.25 14.21
C ALA A 162 -16.93 8.89 12.80
N ASP A 163 -15.88 8.72 11.98
CA ASP A 163 -15.80 9.26 10.62
C ASP A 163 -16.90 8.67 9.72
N LEU A 164 -17.08 7.35 9.76
CA LEU A 164 -18.09 6.64 8.96
C LEU A 164 -19.51 6.98 9.43
N ALA A 165 -19.74 7.11 10.74
CA ALA A 165 -21.02 7.53 11.28
C ALA A 165 -21.36 8.97 10.86
N ALA A 166 -20.39 9.88 10.91
CA ALA A 166 -20.57 11.27 10.46
C ALA A 166 -20.87 11.34 8.95
N ALA A 167 -20.12 10.60 8.13
CA ALA A 167 -20.35 10.51 6.68
C ALA A 167 -21.73 9.93 6.36
N ALA A 168 -22.13 8.83 7.01
CA ALA A 168 -23.44 8.21 6.83
C ALA A 168 -24.58 9.15 7.21
N SER A 169 -24.48 9.83 8.36
CA SER A 169 -25.45 10.84 8.81
C SER A 169 -25.59 11.98 7.80
N GLY A 170 -24.45 12.52 7.31
CA GLY A 170 -24.46 13.61 6.31
C GLY A 170 -25.06 13.20 4.97
N LEU A 171 -25.06 11.92 4.63
CA LEU A 171 -25.63 11.36 3.39
C LEU A 171 -27.03 10.78 3.57
N GLY A 172 -27.58 10.73 4.79
CA GLY A 172 -28.85 10.05 5.09
C GLY A 172 -28.82 8.56 4.82
N LYS A 173 -27.66 7.91 5.00
CA LYS A 173 -27.41 6.47 4.79
C LYS A 173 -27.14 5.75 6.10
N SER A 174 -27.19 4.41 6.08
CA SER A 174 -26.80 3.60 7.22
C SER A 174 -25.28 3.54 7.38
N THR A 175 -24.82 3.55 8.62
CA THR A 175 -23.42 3.32 8.96
C THR A 175 -23.05 1.85 8.75
N PRO A 176 -21.92 1.52 8.12
CA PRO A 176 -21.44 0.15 8.02
C PRO A 176 -21.00 -0.38 9.38
N GLU A 177 -20.94 -1.69 9.51
CA GLU A 177 -20.23 -2.33 10.62
C GLU A 177 -18.74 -2.04 10.51
N VAL A 178 -18.09 -1.55 11.58
CA VAL A 178 -16.68 -1.23 11.62
C VAL A 178 -15.97 -2.15 12.60
N ILE A 179 -15.03 -2.94 12.10
CA ILE A 179 -14.34 -3.99 12.87
C ILE A 179 -12.85 -3.64 12.96
N GLY A 180 -12.33 -3.58 14.19
CA GLY A 180 -10.90 -3.42 14.44
C GLY A 180 -10.16 -4.74 14.27
N LEU A 181 -9.01 -4.69 13.60
CA LEU A 181 -8.13 -5.83 13.36
C LEU A 181 -6.87 -5.72 14.24
N ALA A 182 -6.69 -6.69 15.12
CA ALA A 182 -5.44 -6.85 15.85
C ALA A 182 -4.36 -7.46 14.94
N ILE A 183 -3.10 -7.13 15.22
CA ILE A 183 -1.95 -7.72 14.50
C ILE A 183 -1.93 -9.24 14.65
N GLY A 184 -1.92 -9.94 13.50
CA GLY A 184 -2.00 -11.40 13.38
C GLY A 184 -3.42 -11.94 13.31
N GLN A 185 -4.44 -11.09 13.43
CA GLN A 185 -5.82 -11.50 13.29
C GLN A 185 -6.10 -11.96 11.85
N ARG A 186 -6.76 -13.10 11.74
CA ARG A 186 -7.19 -13.74 10.48
C ARG A 186 -8.68 -13.53 10.31
N THR A 187 -9.08 -12.93 9.21
CA THR A 187 -10.47 -12.66 8.86
C THR A 187 -10.86 -13.51 7.67
N GLN A 188 -11.92 -14.30 7.82
CA GLN A 188 -12.45 -15.13 6.74
C GLN A 188 -13.49 -14.34 5.94
N CYS A 189 -13.30 -14.23 4.63
CA CYS A 189 -14.23 -13.62 3.68
C CYS A 189 -14.52 -14.62 2.56
N GLY A 190 -15.57 -15.44 2.73
CA GLY A 190 -15.84 -16.55 1.82
C GLY A 190 -14.69 -17.55 1.81
N ASP A 191 -14.05 -17.74 0.64
CA ASP A 191 -12.87 -18.60 0.44
C ASP A 191 -11.53 -17.87 0.59
N LEU A 192 -11.56 -16.55 0.86
CA LEU A 192 -10.36 -15.77 1.18
C LEU A 192 -10.15 -15.70 2.69
N THR A 193 -8.88 -15.79 3.11
CA THR A 193 -8.45 -15.42 4.46
C THR A 193 -7.51 -14.23 4.36
N ILE A 194 -7.81 -13.15 5.07
CA ILE A 194 -6.99 -11.93 5.13
C ILE A 194 -6.42 -11.82 6.53
N THR A 195 -5.09 -11.77 6.63
CA THR A 195 -4.37 -11.64 7.91
C THR A 195 -3.79 -10.24 8.02
N ALA A 196 -4.13 -9.52 9.08
CA ALA A 196 -3.57 -8.21 9.40
C ALA A 196 -2.13 -8.35 9.92
N LEU A 197 -1.21 -7.63 9.31
CA LEU A 197 0.21 -7.62 9.64
C LEU A 197 0.65 -6.19 9.94
N PRO A 198 1.67 -5.98 10.81
CA PRO A 198 2.17 -4.63 11.04
C PRO A 198 2.89 -4.10 9.80
N GLY A 199 2.58 -2.89 9.37
CA GLY A 199 3.36 -2.08 8.46
C GLY A 199 4.41 -1.24 9.19
N ASN A 200 5.35 -0.67 8.44
CA ASN A 200 6.37 0.26 8.93
C ASN A 200 6.16 1.61 8.23
N HIS A 201 5.13 2.31 8.66
CA HIS A 201 4.74 3.62 8.14
C HIS A 201 4.20 4.50 9.28
N ALA A 202 4.41 5.80 9.19
CA ALA A 202 3.96 6.75 10.20
C ALA A 202 2.70 7.49 9.71
N THR A 203 1.72 7.64 10.58
CA THR A 203 0.56 8.51 10.38
C THR A 203 0.66 9.75 11.25
N LYS A 204 -0.34 10.62 11.21
CA LYS A 204 -0.43 11.79 12.11
C LYS A 204 -0.70 11.38 13.58
N ASP A 205 -1.12 10.16 13.83
CA ASP A 205 -1.37 9.61 15.15
C ASP A 205 -0.28 8.58 15.50
N ASP A 206 0.61 8.92 16.39
CA ASP A 206 1.71 8.05 16.81
C ASP A 206 1.25 6.71 17.41
N ASN A 207 -0.02 6.59 17.81
CA ASN A 207 -0.60 5.34 18.30
C ASN A 207 -1.17 4.47 17.18
N GLU A 208 -1.33 4.99 15.99
CA GLU A 208 -1.86 4.22 14.88
C GLU A 208 -0.83 3.23 14.33
N GLN A 209 -1.14 1.95 14.40
CA GLN A 209 -0.38 0.91 13.72
C GLN A 209 -0.92 0.72 12.31
N THR A 210 -0.12 1.05 11.30
CA THR A 210 -0.46 0.79 9.91
C THR A 210 -0.42 -0.70 9.60
N LEU A 211 -1.25 -1.15 8.65
CA LEU A 211 -1.40 -2.55 8.31
C LEU A 211 -0.90 -2.83 6.88
N ILE A 212 -0.31 -3.99 6.72
CA ILE A 212 -0.15 -4.69 5.45
C ILE A 212 -0.88 -6.04 5.56
N TYR A 213 -1.15 -6.72 4.46
CA TYR A 213 -2.03 -7.89 4.49
C TYR A 213 -1.40 -9.12 3.85
N LEU A 214 -1.55 -10.29 4.50
CA LEU A 214 -1.41 -11.58 3.84
C LEU A 214 -2.78 -12.05 3.37
N ILE A 215 -2.92 -12.31 2.08
CA ILE A 215 -4.14 -12.77 1.41
C ILE A 215 -3.93 -14.23 1.04
N GLU A 216 -4.81 -15.10 1.52
CA GLU A 216 -4.73 -16.55 1.29
C GLU A 216 -6.01 -17.06 0.62
N LYS A 217 -5.86 -17.87 -0.45
CA LYS A 217 -6.94 -18.59 -1.13
C LYS A 217 -6.46 -19.98 -1.54
N GLY A 218 -6.90 -21.01 -0.85
CA GLY A 218 -6.37 -22.36 -1.06
C GLY A 218 -4.87 -22.42 -0.81
N SER A 219 -4.08 -22.70 -1.87
CA SER A 219 -2.59 -22.70 -1.83
C SER A 219 -1.98 -21.35 -2.17
N VAL A 220 -2.74 -20.43 -2.72
CA VAL A 220 -2.26 -19.07 -3.05
C VAL A 220 -2.06 -18.27 -1.77
N ARG A 221 -0.89 -17.63 -1.65
CA ARG A 221 -0.52 -16.78 -0.52
C ARG A 221 0.17 -15.52 -1.05
N VAL A 222 -0.52 -14.41 -1.08
CA VAL A 222 -0.02 -13.13 -1.58
C VAL A 222 0.22 -12.18 -0.42
N LEU A 223 1.43 -11.66 -0.29
CA LEU A 223 1.72 -10.55 0.60
C LEU A 223 1.47 -9.23 -0.14
N TYR A 224 0.52 -8.45 0.35
CA TYR A 224 0.24 -7.09 -0.10
C TYR A 224 0.79 -6.10 0.93
N ALA A 225 1.83 -5.37 0.54
CA ALA A 225 2.62 -4.51 1.41
C ALA A 225 2.70 -3.10 0.81
N THR A 226 1.64 -2.32 0.98
CA THR A 226 1.62 -0.89 0.66
C THR A 226 2.01 -0.06 1.87
N ASP A 227 2.56 1.13 1.66
CA ASP A 227 3.00 2.08 2.69
C ASP A 227 3.78 1.40 3.83
N THR A 228 4.97 0.93 3.48
CA THR A 228 5.84 0.29 4.45
C THR A 228 7.32 0.37 4.06
N GLY A 229 8.16 0.88 4.94
CA GLY A 229 9.61 0.81 4.82
C GLY A 229 10.12 -0.62 5.01
N GLY A 230 9.99 -1.46 3.98
CA GLY A 230 10.34 -2.88 4.01
C GLY A 230 9.28 -3.76 4.68
N ILE A 231 9.63 -5.03 4.91
CA ILE A 231 8.78 -6.00 5.61
C ILE A 231 9.22 -6.08 7.07
N PRO A 232 8.41 -5.62 8.05
CA PRO A 232 8.76 -5.70 9.45
C PRO A 232 9.00 -7.16 9.91
N VAL A 233 9.97 -7.36 10.79
CA VAL A 233 10.29 -8.68 11.36
C VAL A 233 9.06 -9.39 11.94
N ARG A 234 8.17 -8.64 12.63
CA ARG A 234 6.94 -9.22 13.18
C ARG A 234 6.00 -9.69 12.08
N ALA A 235 5.88 -8.94 10.98
CA ALA A 235 5.12 -9.37 9.81
C ALA A 235 5.71 -10.64 9.19
N ALA A 236 7.03 -10.67 8.95
CA ALA A 236 7.72 -11.82 8.39
C ALA A 236 7.52 -13.09 9.23
N ARG A 237 7.51 -12.98 10.57
CA ARG A 237 7.25 -14.09 11.50
C ARG A 237 5.81 -14.60 11.41
N ILE A 238 4.83 -13.71 11.38
CA ILE A 238 3.41 -14.11 11.27
C ILE A 238 3.15 -14.78 9.92
N VAL A 239 3.73 -14.25 8.82
CA VAL A 239 3.64 -14.85 7.49
C VAL A 239 4.36 -16.20 7.41
N GLY A 240 5.39 -16.41 8.23
CA GLY A 240 6.21 -17.63 8.20
C GLY A 240 7.36 -17.58 7.19
N ILE A 241 7.82 -16.38 6.81
CA ILE A 241 8.96 -16.16 5.90
C ILE A 241 10.24 -15.72 6.62
N ASP A 242 10.23 -15.59 7.93
CA ASP A 242 11.41 -15.33 8.76
C ASP A 242 12.37 -16.53 8.73
N ALA A 243 13.67 -16.26 8.74
CA ALA A 243 14.72 -17.27 8.74
C ALA A 243 14.68 -18.23 9.94
N HIS A 244 14.10 -17.80 11.06
CA HIS A 244 13.99 -18.61 12.28
C HIS A 244 12.81 -19.58 12.30
N ILE A 245 11.95 -19.56 11.26
CA ILE A 245 10.81 -20.47 11.15
C ILE A 245 11.17 -21.60 10.17
N ALA A 246 11.56 -22.76 10.71
CA ALA A 246 12.02 -23.91 9.92
C ALA A 246 10.92 -24.43 8.97
N ASP A 247 9.66 -24.49 9.44
CA ASP A 247 8.50 -25.03 8.72
C ASP A 247 7.60 -23.92 8.15
N GLY A 248 8.17 -22.75 7.89
CA GLY A 248 7.43 -21.60 7.35
C GLY A 248 6.83 -21.91 5.97
N LYS A 249 5.59 -21.49 5.75
CA LYS A 249 4.95 -21.59 4.44
C LYS A 249 5.43 -20.45 3.55
N PRO A 250 5.99 -20.73 2.36
CA PRO A 250 6.35 -19.67 1.44
C PRO A 250 5.12 -18.87 0.99
N ILE A 251 5.30 -17.61 0.63
CA ILE A 251 4.34 -16.86 -0.16
C ILE A 251 4.45 -17.28 -1.63
N THR A 252 3.36 -17.15 -2.39
CA THR A 252 3.30 -17.46 -3.82
C THR A 252 3.22 -16.19 -4.67
N GLY A 253 3.06 -15.03 -4.06
CA GLY A 253 3.06 -13.74 -4.72
C GLY A 253 3.45 -12.61 -3.77
N LEU A 254 4.02 -11.55 -4.33
CA LEU A 254 4.37 -10.34 -3.63
C LEU A 254 3.91 -9.12 -4.41
N ILE A 255 3.14 -8.27 -3.77
CA ILE A 255 2.80 -6.92 -4.20
C ILE A 255 3.36 -5.99 -3.15
N MET A 256 4.26 -5.09 -3.52
CA MET A 256 4.92 -4.21 -2.58
C MET A 256 4.99 -2.79 -3.10
N GLU A 257 4.87 -1.82 -2.21
CA GLU A 257 5.07 -0.44 -2.57
C GLU A 257 6.49 -0.20 -3.09
N ALA A 258 6.60 0.78 -3.98
CA ALA A 258 7.87 1.37 -4.38
C ALA A 258 7.65 2.87 -4.55
N THR A 259 7.33 3.56 -3.46
CA THR A 259 7.15 5.02 -3.46
C THR A 259 8.37 5.71 -4.01
N MET A 260 9.56 5.23 -3.66
CA MET A 260 10.81 5.73 -4.19
C MET A 260 11.26 4.90 -5.40
N GLY A 261 11.62 5.61 -6.48
CA GLY A 261 12.03 5.03 -7.75
C GLY A 261 13.40 4.34 -7.75
N ILE A 262 13.88 4.04 -8.94
CA ILE A 262 15.25 3.56 -9.18
C ILE A 262 16.22 4.65 -8.74
N ASP A 263 17.33 4.26 -8.10
CA ASP A 263 18.41 5.16 -7.62
C ASP A 263 18.00 6.15 -6.51
N HIS A 264 16.90 5.86 -5.79
CA HIS A 264 16.45 6.64 -4.63
C HIS A 264 16.61 5.90 -3.30
N ASP A 265 17.56 4.98 -3.19
CA ASP A 265 17.81 4.18 -1.98
C ASP A 265 18.31 5.00 -0.78
N GLU A 266 18.85 6.21 -1.02
CA GLU A 266 19.36 7.11 0.01
C GLU A 266 18.37 8.21 0.43
N ASP A 267 17.12 8.15 -0.06
CA ASP A 267 16.07 9.09 0.31
C ASP A 267 15.65 8.87 1.78
N PHE A 268 15.42 9.97 2.52
CA PHE A 268 15.05 9.92 3.92
C PHE A 268 13.73 9.16 4.18
N ARG A 269 12.86 9.03 3.19
CA ARG A 269 11.60 8.27 3.26
C ARG A 269 11.81 6.77 3.41
N ILE A 270 13.03 6.25 3.28
CA ILE A 270 13.36 4.82 3.46
C ILE A 270 12.94 4.26 4.84
N PHE A 271 12.73 5.12 5.83
CA PHE A 271 12.24 4.70 7.14
C PHE A 271 10.75 4.36 7.15
N THR A 272 9.99 4.83 6.17
CA THR A 272 8.53 4.67 6.12
C THR A 272 8.02 4.15 4.78
N HIS A 273 8.89 4.17 3.77
CA HIS A 273 8.58 3.71 2.40
C HIS A 273 9.73 2.88 1.83
N SER A 274 9.44 2.13 0.78
CA SER A 274 10.41 1.33 0.05
C SER A 274 10.84 2.00 -1.26
N SER A 275 12.10 1.79 -1.62
CA SER A 275 12.61 2.08 -2.96
C SER A 275 12.51 0.84 -3.86
N VAL A 276 12.62 1.04 -5.18
CA VAL A 276 12.76 -0.06 -6.15
C VAL A 276 13.92 -0.98 -5.74
N GLY A 277 15.07 -0.42 -5.31
CA GLY A 277 16.22 -1.20 -4.85
C GLY A 277 15.94 -2.01 -3.58
N THR A 278 15.18 -1.45 -2.63
CA THR A 278 14.76 -2.18 -1.42
C THR A 278 13.85 -3.37 -1.78
N VAL A 279 12.89 -3.16 -2.67
CA VAL A 279 11.99 -4.24 -3.11
C VAL A 279 12.75 -5.31 -3.88
N LEU A 280 13.70 -4.92 -4.75
CA LEU A 280 14.53 -5.85 -5.51
C LEU A 280 15.34 -6.76 -4.59
N ARG A 281 16.02 -6.17 -3.58
CA ARG A 281 16.78 -6.94 -2.59
C ARG A 281 15.89 -7.90 -1.80
N THR A 282 14.71 -7.42 -1.39
CA THR A 282 13.72 -8.25 -0.69
C THR A 282 13.25 -9.42 -1.54
N ALA A 283 12.91 -9.18 -2.82
CA ALA A 283 12.49 -10.20 -3.76
C ALA A 283 13.56 -11.27 -3.98
N HIS A 284 14.80 -10.88 -4.22
CA HIS A 284 15.92 -11.82 -4.39
C HIS A 284 16.13 -12.68 -3.14
N VAL A 285 16.19 -12.08 -1.95
CA VAL A 285 16.35 -12.84 -0.70
C VAL A 285 15.21 -13.85 -0.52
N LEU A 286 13.96 -13.46 -0.77
CA LEU A 286 12.81 -14.36 -0.64
C LEU A 286 12.84 -15.51 -1.67
N LEU A 287 13.26 -15.24 -2.90
CA LEU A 287 13.42 -16.25 -3.96
C LEU A 287 14.58 -17.22 -3.64
N ASP A 288 15.77 -16.70 -3.33
CA ASP A 288 16.98 -17.48 -3.07
C ASP A 288 16.84 -18.38 -1.84
N THR A 289 16.08 -17.93 -0.84
CA THR A 289 15.80 -18.70 0.38
C THR A 289 14.55 -19.59 0.25
N GLY A 290 13.86 -19.60 -0.90
CA GLY A 290 12.65 -20.37 -1.12
C GLY A 290 11.45 -19.91 -0.29
N ARG A 291 11.48 -18.66 0.19
CA ARG A 291 10.39 -18.04 0.95
C ARG A 291 9.34 -17.37 0.04
N LEU A 292 9.69 -17.06 -1.20
CA LEU A 292 8.79 -16.74 -2.29
C LEU A 292 8.87 -17.87 -3.34
N LYS A 293 7.78 -18.56 -3.55
CA LYS A 293 7.62 -19.62 -4.56
C LYS A 293 6.56 -19.20 -5.57
N ALA A 294 6.85 -18.12 -6.27
CA ALA A 294 6.00 -17.66 -7.35
C ALA A 294 6.04 -18.68 -8.52
N PRO A 295 4.91 -18.91 -9.21
CA PRO A 295 4.92 -19.64 -10.47
C PRO A 295 5.93 -19.06 -11.45
N GLN A 296 6.49 -19.91 -12.32
CA GLN A 296 7.51 -19.48 -13.28
C GLN A 296 7.02 -18.29 -14.11
N GLY A 297 7.82 -17.22 -14.12
CA GLY A 297 7.52 -16.00 -14.86
C GLY A 297 6.57 -15.03 -14.16
N GLN A 298 6.05 -15.35 -12.97
CA GLN A 298 5.24 -14.40 -12.23
C GLN A 298 6.13 -13.35 -11.55
N PRO A 299 5.99 -12.05 -11.88
CA PRO A 299 6.80 -11.00 -11.30
C PRO A 299 6.38 -10.63 -9.87
N VAL A 300 7.25 -9.90 -9.18
CA VAL A 300 6.90 -9.09 -8.01
C VAL A 300 6.34 -7.77 -8.51
N TYR A 301 5.12 -7.43 -8.09
CA TYR A 301 4.44 -6.23 -8.55
C TYR A 301 4.73 -5.05 -7.65
N LEU A 302 5.12 -3.92 -8.28
CA LEU A 302 5.30 -2.64 -7.62
C LEU A 302 4.02 -1.81 -7.68
N THR A 303 3.64 -1.17 -6.58
CA THR A 303 2.50 -0.25 -6.46
C THR A 303 2.89 0.98 -5.65
N HIS A 304 1.98 1.90 -5.41
CA HIS A 304 2.16 3.10 -4.59
C HIS A 304 3.40 3.91 -5.01
N MET A 305 3.42 4.32 -6.28
CA MET A 305 4.57 4.99 -6.90
C MET A 305 4.42 6.50 -6.84
N ALA A 306 5.45 7.22 -6.35
CA ALA A 306 5.45 8.68 -6.32
C ALA A 306 5.71 9.28 -7.71
N ARG A 307 4.91 10.28 -8.10
CA ARG A 307 4.96 10.92 -9.42
C ARG A 307 6.33 11.51 -9.74
N THR A 308 6.95 12.14 -8.75
CA THR A 308 8.22 12.85 -8.92
C THR A 308 9.44 11.94 -8.96
N LEU A 309 9.30 10.66 -8.57
CA LEU A 309 10.40 9.71 -8.41
C LEU A 309 10.37 8.56 -9.42
N HIS A 310 9.34 8.50 -10.25
CA HIS A 310 9.20 7.46 -11.26
C HIS A 310 9.09 8.03 -12.67
N GLY A 311 9.53 7.23 -13.65
CA GLY A 311 9.30 7.50 -15.06
C GLY A 311 7.88 7.13 -15.50
N THR A 312 7.64 7.21 -16.81
CA THR A 312 6.40 6.74 -17.43
C THR A 312 6.28 5.21 -17.31
N GLN A 313 5.07 4.65 -17.49
CA GLN A 313 4.89 3.20 -17.49
C GLN A 313 5.81 2.50 -18.52
N ALA A 314 5.96 3.08 -19.70
CA ALA A 314 6.84 2.53 -20.73
C ALA A 314 8.31 2.52 -20.30
N GLN A 315 8.77 3.55 -19.56
CA GLN A 315 10.13 3.60 -19.00
C GLN A 315 10.31 2.57 -17.89
N LEU A 316 9.30 2.38 -17.03
CA LEU A 316 9.32 1.37 -15.99
C LEU A 316 9.38 -0.04 -16.58
N ASP A 317 8.54 -0.33 -17.57
CA ASP A 317 8.53 -1.63 -18.26
C ASP A 317 9.87 -1.95 -18.94
N ALA A 318 10.57 -0.92 -19.44
CA ALA A 318 11.87 -1.08 -20.10
C ALA A 318 13.06 -1.21 -19.13
N ASN A 319 12.99 -0.59 -17.95
CA ASN A 319 14.17 -0.41 -17.09
C ASN A 319 14.10 -1.17 -15.76
N LEU A 320 12.93 -1.65 -15.33
CA LEU A 320 12.85 -2.39 -14.08
C LEU A 320 13.60 -3.72 -14.17
N PRO A 321 14.49 -4.01 -13.21
CA PRO A 321 15.21 -5.28 -13.17
C PRO A 321 14.26 -6.43 -12.81
N GLN A 322 14.49 -7.61 -13.41
CA GLN A 322 13.79 -8.82 -13.01
C GLN A 322 14.06 -9.16 -11.53
N PRO A 323 13.08 -9.66 -10.76
CA PRO A 323 11.73 -10.07 -11.19
C PRO A 323 10.66 -8.96 -11.03
N LEU A 324 11.02 -7.68 -10.98
CA LEU A 324 10.09 -6.60 -10.71
C LEU A 324 9.26 -6.22 -11.95
N ARG A 325 8.01 -5.82 -11.72
CA ARG A 325 7.12 -5.22 -12.71
C ARG A 325 6.30 -4.12 -12.04
N ALA A 326 6.25 -2.93 -12.65
CA ALA A 326 5.33 -1.89 -12.20
C ALA A 326 3.88 -2.27 -12.52
N ALA A 327 3.01 -2.22 -11.53
CA ALA A 327 1.59 -2.28 -11.78
C ALA A 327 1.11 -0.95 -12.39
N TYR A 328 -0.03 -0.99 -13.07
CA TYR A 328 -0.73 0.18 -13.60
C TYR A 328 -2.22 0.05 -13.32
N ASP A 329 -2.92 1.16 -13.37
CA ASP A 329 -4.36 1.20 -13.10
C ASP A 329 -5.12 0.34 -14.11
N GLY A 330 -5.95 -0.55 -13.62
CA GLY A 330 -6.70 -1.52 -14.41
C GLY A 330 -5.97 -2.84 -14.70
N LEU A 331 -4.70 -2.99 -14.28
CA LEU A 331 -4.00 -4.27 -14.41
C LEU A 331 -4.73 -5.34 -13.60
N GLU A 332 -5.02 -6.46 -14.25
CA GLU A 332 -5.50 -7.69 -13.63
C GLU A 332 -4.39 -8.72 -13.56
N VAL A 333 -4.22 -9.33 -12.42
CA VAL A 333 -3.23 -10.38 -12.18
C VAL A 333 -3.91 -11.58 -11.54
N ILE A 334 -3.62 -12.77 -12.07
CA ILE A 334 -4.05 -14.04 -11.48
C ILE A 334 -2.87 -14.67 -10.77
N PHE A 335 -2.96 -14.73 -9.44
CA PHE A 335 -2.02 -15.48 -8.62
C PHE A 335 -2.46 -16.94 -8.51
N ARG A 336 -1.52 -17.86 -8.82
CA ARG A 336 -1.72 -19.31 -8.74
C ARG A 336 -0.89 -19.90 -7.63
N GLY A 337 -1.38 -20.95 -7.00
CA GLY A 337 -0.69 -21.64 -5.90
C GLY A 337 -0.09 -22.99 -6.27
#